data_3c5a924f6a9dbf6a4c87ecd5d7793e85
#
_entry.id   3c5a924f6a9dbf6a4c87ecd5d7793e85
#
_cell.length_a   1.000
_cell.length_b   1.000
_cell.length_c   1.000
_cell.angle_alpha   90.00
_cell.angle_beta   90.00
_cell.angle_gamma   90.00
#
_symmetry.space_group_name_H-M   'P 1'
#
loop_
_entity.id
_entity.type
_entity.pdbx_description
1 polymer ?
#
loop_
_entity_poly.entity_id
_entity_poly.type
_entity_poly.pdbx_seq_one_letter_code
_entity_poly.pdbx_strand_id
1 'polypeptide(L)'
;MVGGYDFAQVIEAYWYGHEQDNEILKNNAIKWLRAEYTTKTDAKNDLGVRTIISDNSFYDSLKLLSLFVRQAGYAGLLVNLDEMVNLYKLNSSQARMSNYEQILRMLNDCLQGTAEHLGFLLGGTPEFLLDPRKGLYSYEALQSRLAQNNFAKQAGVIDYSSPALHLANLT
;
A
#
# COMPACT_ATOMS: atom_id res chain seq x y z
N MET A 1 16.04 -5.13 -3.54
CA MET A 1 14.58 -5.04 -3.72
C MET A 1 14.27 -5.36 -5.17
N VAL A 2 13.37 -6.30 -5.45
CA VAL A 2 13.00 -6.69 -6.83
C VAL A 2 12.34 -5.48 -7.51
N GLY A 3 12.73 -5.18 -8.77
CA GLY A 3 12.18 -4.05 -9.52
C GLY A 3 12.85 -2.68 -9.30
N GLY A 4 13.80 -2.57 -8.39
CA GLY A 4 14.47 -1.29 -8.12
C GLY A 4 15.21 -0.70 -9.32
N TYR A 5 15.81 -1.53 -10.15
CA TYR A 5 16.48 -1.10 -11.37
C TYR A 5 15.49 -0.51 -12.39
N ASP A 6 14.40 -1.24 -12.67
CA ASP A 6 13.38 -0.76 -13.62
C ASP A 6 12.69 0.51 -13.11
N PHE A 7 12.42 0.60 -11.79
CA PHE A 7 11.87 1.82 -11.19
C PHE A 7 12.81 3.02 -11.41
N ALA A 8 14.11 2.87 -11.15
CA ALA A 8 15.09 3.92 -11.38
C ALA A 8 15.14 4.33 -12.86
N GLN A 9 15.13 3.35 -13.77
CA GLN A 9 15.10 3.60 -15.21
C GLN A 9 13.85 4.36 -15.65
N VAL A 10 12.68 4.09 -15.06
CA VAL A 10 11.45 4.83 -15.34
C VAL A 10 11.54 6.28 -14.85
N ILE A 11 12.09 6.52 -13.66
CA ILE A 11 12.30 7.88 -13.16
C ILE A 11 13.28 8.65 -14.05
N GLU A 12 14.37 8.01 -14.47
CA GLU A 12 15.34 8.58 -15.39
C GLU A 12 14.71 8.91 -16.75
N ALA A 13 13.88 8.00 -17.30
CA ALA A 13 13.14 8.23 -18.53
C ALA A 13 12.20 9.43 -18.45
N TYR A 14 11.49 9.57 -17.31
CA TYR A 14 10.65 10.75 -17.08
C TYR A 14 11.46 12.04 -17.07
N TRP A 15 12.57 12.06 -16.32
CA TRP A 15 13.45 13.22 -16.23
C TRP A 15 14.05 13.60 -17.59
N TYR A 16 14.56 12.62 -18.32
CA TYR A 16 15.11 12.82 -19.65
C TYR A 16 14.07 13.35 -20.65
N GLY A 17 12.86 12.79 -20.59
CA GLY A 17 11.72 13.28 -21.35
C GLY A 17 11.36 14.72 -21.03
N HIS A 18 11.49 15.12 -19.75
CA HIS A 18 11.26 16.50 -19.32
C HIS A 18 12.34 17.46 -19.88
N GLU A 19 13.61 17.09 -19.80
CA GLU A 19 14.71 17.93 -20.31
C GLU A 19 14.67 18.12 -21.83
N GLN A 20 14.14 17.15 -22.57
CA GLN A 20 14.10 17.17 -24.03
C GLN A 20 12.73 17.50 -24.63
N ASP A 21 11.78 17.95 -23.82
CA ASP A 21 10.39 18.20 -24.23
C ASP A 21 9.72 17.00 -24.94
N ASN A 22 10.15 15.78 -24.59
CA ASN A 22 9.60 14.55 -25.13
C ASN A 22 8.40 14.07 -24.30
N GLU A 23 7.21 14.55 -24.68
CA GLU A 23 5.96 14.22 -23.99
C GLU A 23 5.61 12.73 -24.08
N ILE A 24 5.99 12.04 -25.15
CA ILE A 24 5.72 10.60 -25.31
C ILE A 24 6.48 9.82 -24.23
N LEU A 25 7.77 10.09 -24.05
CA LEU A 25 8.60 9.42 -23.06
C LEU A 25 8.13 9.70 -21.62
N LYS A 26 7.76 10.94 -21.32
CA LYS A 26 7.18 11.33 -20.04
C LYS A 26 5.89 10.57 -19.75
N ASN A 27 4.97 10.54 -20.71
CA ASN A 27 3.70 9.86 -20.58
C ASN A 27 3.86 8.34 -20.41
N ASN A 28 4.80 7.73 -21.13
CA ASN A 28 5.14 6.32 -20.95
C ASN A 28 5.67 6.03 -19.54
N ALA A 29 6.54 6.87 -19.00
CA ALA A 29 7.02 6.74 -17.64
C ALA A 29 5.88 6.86 -16.60
N ILE A 30 4.99 7.85 -16.76
CA ILE A 30 3.80 8.00 -15.89
C ILE A 30 2.87 6.79 -16.01
N LYS A 31 2.63 6.29 -17.22
CA LYS A 31 1.83 5.09 -17.49
C LYS A 31 2.37 3.87 -16.74
N TRP A 32 3.70 3.71 -16.71
CA TRP A 32 4.32 2.62 -15.94
C TRP A 32 4.10 2.80 -14.43
N LEU A 33 4.33 4.00 -13.89
CA LEU A 33 4.15 4.32 -12.47
C LEU A 33 2.69 4.15 -12.00
N ARG A 34 1.73 4.33 -12.91
CA ARG A 34 0.29 4.11 -12.67
C ARG A 34 -0.16 2.66 -12.83
N ALA A 35 0.77 1.73 -13.11
CA ALA A 35 0.45 0.33 -13.37
C ALA A 35 -0.50 0.13 -14.59
N GLU A 36 -0.45 0.99 -15.58
CA GLU A 36 -1.32 0.95 -16.76
C GLU A 36 -0.76 0.09 -17.90
N TYR A 37 0.47 -0.44 -17.79
CA TYR A 37 0.98 -1.43 -18.71
C TYR A 37 0.39 -2.81 -18.43
N THR A 38 -0.19 -3.42 -19.44
CA THR A 38 -0.76 -4.79 -19.37
C THR A 38 0.23 -5.86 -19.79
N THR A 39 1.24 -5.51 -20.58
CA THR A 39 2.29 -6.44 -21.05
C THR A 39 3.69 -5.90 -20.76
N LYS A 40 4.61 -6.84 -20.44
CA LYS A 40 6.04 -6.50 -20.29
C LYS A 40 6.68 -6.10 -21.62
N THR A 41 6.13 -6.60 -22.75
CA THR A 41 6.64 -6.29 -24.08
C THR A 41 6.45 -4.82 -24.40
N ASP A 42 5.27 -4.26 -24.13
CA ASP A 42 5.00 -2.85 -24.37
C ASP A 42 5.88 -1.96 -23.48
N ALA A 43 5.98 -2.28 -22.19
CA ALA A 43 6.85 -1.55 -21.27
C ALA A 43 8.33 -1.60 -21.69
N LYS A 44 8.78 -2.74 -22.24
CA LYS A 44 10.14 -2.89 -22.76
C LYS A 44 10.35 -2.04 -24.04
N ASN A 45 9.39 -2.03 -24.94
CA ASN A 45 9.49 -1.24 -26.19
C ASN A 45 9.50 0.26 -25.90
N ASP A 46 8.67 0.71 -24.96
CA ASP A 46 8.47 2.12 -24.64
C ASP A 46 9.55 2.71 -23.72
N LEU A 47 10.06 1.91 -22.76
CA LEU A 47 10.92 2.38 -21.68
C LEU A 47 12.20 1.54 -21.47
N GLY A 48 12.34 0.41 -22.18
CA GLY A 48 13.47 -0.51 -22.00
C GLY A 48 13.42 -1.35 -20.72
N VAL A 49 12.35 -1.26 -19.93
CA VAL A 49 12.19 -1.99 -18.66
C VAL A 49 11.73 -3.43 -18.87
N ARG A 50 11.97 -4.30 -17.88
CA ARG A 50 11.66 -5.73 -17.97
C ARG A 50 10.47 -6.14 -17.14
N THR A 51 10.00 -5.24 -16.27
CA THR A 51 8.89 -5.49 -15.35
C THR A 51 7.77 -4.47 -15.56
N ILE A 52 6.59 -4.84 -15.09
CA ILE A 52 5.43 -3.95 -14.94
C ILE A 52 4.97 -4.02 -13.48
N ILE A 53 4.30 -2.99 -13.02
CA ILE A 53 3.63 -3.01 -11.72
C ILE A 53 2.36 -3.86 -11.86
N SER A 54 2.20 -4.85 -10.97
CA SER A 54 1.07 -5.79 -10.95
C SER A 54 0.62 -6.00 -9.51
N ASP A 55 -0.48 -6.73 -9.32
CA ASP A 55 -1.02 -7.07 -7.98
C ASP A 55 0.01 -7.72 -7.05
N ASN A 56 0.98 -8.44 -7.60
CA ASN A 56 2.04 -9.08 -6.81
C ASN A 56 3.21 -8.15 -6.47
N SER A 57 3.35 -7.02 -7.15
CA SER A 57 4.52 -6.13 -7.04
C SER A 57 4.19 -4.70 -6.62
N PHE A 58 2.90 -4.32 -6.57
CA PHE A 58 2.51 -2.94 -6.27
C PHE A 58 3.06 -2.45 -4.92
N TYR A 59 3.06 -3.30 -3.90
CA TYR A 59 3.54 -2.93 -2.58
C TYR A 59 5.06 -2.68 -2.56
N ASP A 60 5.83 -3.49 -3.29
CA ASP A 60 7.28 -3.25 -3.43
C ASP A 60 7.54 -1.94 -4.21
N SER A 61 6.68 -1.61 -5.18
CA SER A 61 6.76 -0.33 -5.90
C SER A 61 6.42 0.86 -5.00
N LEU A 62 5.46 0.73 -4.06
CA LEU A 62 5.19 1.76 -3.05
C LEU A 62 6.39 1.98 -2.12
N LYS A 63 7.10 0.92 -1.71
CA LYS A 63 8.33 1.05 -0.94
C LYS A 63 9.44 1.78 -1.71
N LEU A 64 9.58 1.50 -3.01
CA LEU A 64 10.52 2.24 -3.87
C LEU A 64 10.12 3.72 -4.01
N LEU A 65 8.83 3.98 -4.18
CA LEU A 65 8.31 5.35 -4.25
C LEU A 65 8.54 6.11 -2.94
N SER A 66 8.39 5.47 -1.78
CA SER A 66 8.66 6.12 -0.49
C SER A 66 10.13 6.55 -0.36
N LEU A 67 11.06 5.70 -0.80
CA LEU A 67 12.48 6.04 -0.83
C LEU A 67 12.78 7.17 -1.82
N PHE A 68 12.13 7.15 -2.99
CA PHE A 68 12.30 8.20 -3.99
C PHE A 68 11.81 9.56 -3.48
N VAL A 69 10.60 9.65 -2.89
CA VAL A 69 10.09 10.91 -2.36
C VAL A 69 10.94 11.41 -1.18
N ARG A 70 11.54 10.50 -0.42
CA ARG A 70 12.50 10.84 0.63
C ARG A 70 13.76 11.48 0.06
N GLN A 71 14.31 10.95 -1.04
CA GLN A 71 15.45 11.53 -1.77
C GLN A 71 15.09 12.88 -2.38
N ALA A 72 13.85 13.08 -2.79
CA ALA A 72 13.33 14.35 -3.28
C ALA A 72 13.12 15.43 -2.17
N GLY A 73 13.47 15.11 -0.91
CA GLY A 73 13.42 16.05 0.20
C GLY A 73 12.15 16.01 1.05
N TYR A 74 11.21 15.10 0.77
CA TYR A 74 10.01 14.90 1.60
C TYR A 74 10.31 14.03 2.84
N ALA A 75 9.50 14.13 3.88
CA ALA A 75 9.64 13.34 5.09
C ALA A 75 9.33 11.84 4.88
N GLY A 76 8.49 11.51 3.91
CA GLY A 76 8.06 10.14 3.58
C GLY A 76 6.79 10.13 2.76
N LEU A 77 6.20 8.95 2.60
CA LEU A 77 4.95 8.71 1.89
C LEU A 77 3.89 8.19 2.86
N LEU A 78 2.75 8.88 2.95
CA LEU A 78 1.56 8.39 3.65
C LEU A 78 0.52 7.97 2.60
N VAL A 79 0.15 6.69 2.61
CA VAL A 79 -0.86 6.13 1.71
C VAL A 79 -2.18 6.02 2.46
N ASN A 80 -3.19 6.72 1.98
CA ASN A 80 -4.54 6.66 2.54
C ASN A 80 -5.41 5.73 1.70
N LEU A 81 -5.88 4.64 2.31
CA LEU A 81 -6.76 3.63 1.70
C LEU A 81 -8.14 3.76 2.35
N ASP A 82 -9.05 4.43 1.67
CA ASP A 82 -10.42 4.60 2.13
C ASP A 82 -11.33 3.49 1.60
N GLU A 83 -12.55 3.43 2.13
CA GLU A 83 -13.58 2.45 1.76
C GLU A 83 -13.11 0.98 1.83
N MET A 84 -12.31 0.62 2.82
CA MET A 84 -11.82 -0.75 2.99
C MET A 84 -12.94 -1.78 3.18
N VAL A 85 -14.18 -1.33 3.48
CA VAL A 85 -15.38 -2.15 3.48
C VAL A 85 -15.62 -2.87 2.14
N ASN A 86 -15.07 -2.37 1.03
CA ASN A 86 -15.17 -3.04 -0.26
C ASN A 86 -14.47 -4.41 -0.27
N LEU A 87 -13.39 -4.58 0.50
CA LEU A 87 -12.75 -5.89 0.68
C LEU A 87 -13.65 -6.86 1.46
N TYR A 88 -14.37 -6.37 2.46
CA TYR A 88 -15.36 -7.17 3.21
C TYR A 88 -16.50 -7.67 2.33
N LYS A 89 -16.92 -6.85 1.35
CA LYS A 89 -18.00 -7.18 0.40
C LYS A 89 -17.60 -8.17 -0.69
N LEU A 90 -16.33 -8.52 -0.83
CA LEU A 90 -15.88 -9.50 -1.84
C LEU A 90 -16.57 -10.86 -1.62
N ASN A 91 -17.19 -11.37 -2.67
CA ASN A 91 -17.88 -12.66 -2.63
C ASN A 91 -16.90 -13.84 -2.49
N SER A 92 -15.75 -13.76 -3.16
CA SER A 92 -14.69 -14.77 -3.08
C SER A 92 -13.95 -14.67 -1.75
N SER A 93 -14.03 -15.74 -0.93
CA SER A 93 -13.25 -15.84 0.30
C SER A 93 -11.74 -15.87 0.02
N GLN A 94 -11.34 -16.53 -1.07
CA GLN A 94 -9.93 -16.60 -1.48
C GLN A 94 -9.39 -15.21 -1.84
N ALA A 95 -10.13 -14.43 -2.66
CA ALA A 95 -9.73 -13.07 -3.00
C ALA A 95 -9.66 -12.18 -1.74
N ARG A 96 -10.62 -12.31 -0.83
CA ARG A 96 -10.61 -11.58 0.43
C ARG A 96 -9.39 -11.92 1.30
N MET A 97 -9.08 -13.21 1.46
CA MET A 97 -7.91 -13.65 2.23
C MET A 97 -6.60 -13.17 1.61
N SER A 98 -6.45 -13.23 0.29
CA SER A 98 -5.26 -12.71 -0.40
C SER A 98 -5.06 -11.20 -0.13
N ASN A 99 -6.13 -10.40 -0.11
CA ASN A 99 -6.05 -8.99 0.25
C ASN A 99 -5.67 -8.81 1.74
N TYR A 100 -6.20 -9.64 2.65
CA TYR A 100 -5.86 -9.58 4.06
C TYR A 100 -4.39 -9.96 4.34
N GLU A 101 -3.83 -10.88 3.56
CA GLU A 101 -2.39 -11.19 3.59
C GLU A 101 -1.54 -9.98 3.17
N GLN A 102 -1.97 -9.20 2.18
CA GLN A 102 -1.28 -7.96 1.80
C GLN A 102 -1.36 -6.91 2.92
N ILE A 103 -2.53 -6.75 3.55
CA ILE A 103 -2.67 -5.85 4.71
C ILE A 103 -1.76 -6.30 5.86
N LEU A 104 -1.70 -7.61 6.14
CA LEU A 104 -0.80 -8.15 7.16
C LEU A 104 0.67 -7.86 6.84
N ARG A 105 1.08 -8.03 5.57
CA ARG A 105 2.43 -7.71 5.11
C ARG A 105 2.76 -6.23 5.32
N MET A 106 1.88 -5.33 4.90
CA MET A 106 2.03 -3.88 5.11
C MET A 106 2.17 -3.53 6.58
N LEU A 107 1.29 -4.08 7.42
CA LEU A 107 1.29 -3.86 8.86
C LEU A 107 2.59 -4.35 9.52
N ASN A 108 3.02 -5.57 9.18
CA ASN A 108 4.26 -6.13 9.70
C ASN A 108 5.48 -5.29 9.30
N ASP A 109 5.58 -4.90 8.04
CA ASP A 109 6.70 -4.10 7.54
C ASP A 109 6.76 -2.73 8.23
N CYS A 110 5.62 -2.08 8.48
CA CYS A 110 5.55 -0.83 9.21
C CYS A 110 5.93 -0.99 10.69
N LEU A 111 5.43 -2.04 11.36
CA LEU A 111 5.72 -2.30 12.77
C LEU A 111 7.17 -2.74 13.01
N GLN A 112 7.78 -3.44 12.07
CA GLN A 112 9.16 -3.93 12.15
C GLN A 112 10.19 -2.92 11.61
N GLY A 113 9.75 -1.80 11.05
CA GLY A 113 10.62 -0.78 10.46
C GLY A 113 11.28 -1.18 9.14
N THR A 114 10.74 -2.22 8.45
CA THR A 114 11.25 -2.65 7.13
C THR A 114 10.64 -1.86 5.97
N ALA A 115 9.58 -1.08 6.22
CA ALA A 115 9.01 -0.10 5.30
C ALA A 115 9.38 1.31 5.77
N GLU A 116 10.62 1.71 5.50
CA GLU A 116 11.13 3.01 5.92
C GLU A 116 10.39 4.16 5.20
N HIS A 117 10.04 5.19 5.95
CA HIS A 117 9.39 6.41 5.45
C HIS A 117 8.05 6.16 4.72
N LEU A 118 7.38 5.01 4.98
CA LEU A 118 6.10 4.64 4.43
C LEU A 118 5.10 4.39 5.56
N GLY A 119 3.97 5.05 5.51
CA GLY A 119 2.85 4.84 6.43
C GLY A 119 1.55 4.58 5.69
N PHE A 120 0.60 3.93 6.37
CA PHE A 120 -0.73 3.65 5.85
C PHE A 120 -1.80 4.14 6.81
N LEU A 121 -2.86 4.72 6.25
CA LEU A 121 -4.10 5.03 6.96
C LEU A 121 -5.24 4.28 6.24
N LEU A 122 -5.91 3.38 6.95
CA LEU A 122 -6.99 2.56 6.40
C LEU A 122 -8.32 2.97 7.03
N GLY A 123 -9.24 3.47 6.21
CA GLY A 123 -10.60 3.81 6.59
C GLY A 123 -11.58 2.68 6.31
N GLY A 124 -12.37 2.28 7.31
CA GLY A 124 -13.35 1.19 7.14
C GLY A 124 -14.44 1.23 8.19
N THR A 125 -15.41 0.33 8.05
CA THR A 125 -16.53 0.19 9.00
C THR A 125 -16.16 -0.78 10.14
N PRO A 126 -16.87 -0.72 11.29
CA PRO A 126 -16.66 -1.68 12.38
C PRO A 126 -16.79 -3.14 11.92
N GLU A 127 -17.71 -3.46 11.02
CA GLU A 127 -17.89 -4.82 10.50
C GLU A 127 -16.67 -5.30 9.71
N PHE A 128 -16.05 -4.42 8.91
CA PHE A 128 -14.81 -4.74 8.20
C PHE A 128 -13.70 -5.16 9.16
N LEU A 129 -13.61 -4.53 10.32
CA LEU A 129 -12.59 -4.86 11.33
C LEU A 129 -13.00 -6.08 12.18
N LEU A 130 -14.20 -6.05 12.76
CA LEU A 130 -14.56 -6.88 13.93
C LEU A 130 -15.29 -8.17 13.57
N ASP A 131 -15.90 -8.32 12.36
CA ASP A 131 -16.63 -9.55 12.03
C ASP A 131 -15.68 -10.76 12.03
N PRO A 132 -15.90 -11.76 12.94
CA PRO A 132 -15.02 -12.92 13.07
C PRO A 132 -15.12 -13.90 11.89
N ARG A 133 -16.09 -13.73 10.98
CA ARG A 133 -16.29 -14.61 9.80
C ARG A 133 -15.76 -14.03 8.52
N LYS A 134 -15.81 -12.70 8.36
CA LYS A 134 -15.45 -12.03 7.09
C LYS A 134 -14.56 -10.81 7.27
N GLY A 135 -14.54 -10.18 8.45
CA GLY A 135 -13.73 -9.02 8.74
C GLY A 135 -12.24 -9.36 8.90
N LEU A 136 -11.43 -8.36 9.19
CA LEU A 136 -10.00 -8.55 9.46
C LEU A 136 -9.76 -9.51 10.64
N TYR A 137 -10.67 -9.54 11.62
CA TYR A 137 -10.61 -10.45 12.76
C TYR A 137 -10.92 -11.92 12.41
N SER A 138 -11.39 -12.22 11.19
CA SER A 138 -11.46 -13.60 10.68
C SER A 138 -10.08 -14.19 10.40
N TYR A 139 -9.05 -13.34 10.34
CA TYR A 139 -7.66 -13.74 10.13
C TYR A 139 -6.87 -13.52 11.42
N GLU A 140 -6.57 -14.61 12.13
CA GLU A 140 -5.97 -14.62 13.47
C GLU A 140 -4.71 -13.73 13.57
N ALA A 141 -3.86 -13.75 12.54
CA ALA A 141 -2.65 -12.94 12.52
C ALA A 141 -2.94 -11.42 12.47
N LEU A 142 -4.01 -10.99 11.80
CA LEU A 142 -4.46 -9.59 11.82
C LEU A 142 -5.18 -9.27 13.14
N GLN A 143 -6.03 -10.18 13.62
CA GLN A 143 -6.71 -10.00 14.89
C GLN A 143 -5.73 -9.72 16.03
N SER A 144 -4.68 -10.52 16.14
CA SER A 144 -3.68 -10.36 17.19
C SER A 144 -2.93 -9.03 17.15
N ARG A 145 -2.73 -8.46 15.96
CA ARG A 145 -2.01 -7.19 15.75
C ARG A 145 -2.89 -5.95 15.85
N LEU A 146 -4.17 -6.10 15.53
CA LEU A 146 -5.14 -5.01 15.52
C LEU A 146 -6.01 -4.97 16.78
N ALA A 147 -5.86 -5.97 17.67
CA ALA A 147 -6.61 -6.03 18.92
C ALA A 147 -6.30 -4.81 19.80
N GLN A 148 -7.35 -4.20 20.31
CA GLN A 148 -7.23 -3.11 21.27
C GLN A 148 -6.60 -3.61 22.57
N ASN A 149 -5.85 -2.72 23.22
CA ASN A 149 -5.36 -2.97 24.57
C ASN A 149 -6.53 -3.20 25.54
N ASN A 150 -6.58 -4.38 26.14
CA ASN A 150 -7.67 -4.76 27.05
C ASN A 150 -7.79 -3.84 28.25
N PHE A 151 -6.69 -3.29 28.76
CA PHE A 151 -6.70 -2.34 29.88
C PHE A 151 -7.36 -1.02 29.50
N ALA A 152 -7.01 -0.46 28.32
CA ALA A 152 -7.64 0.75 27.81
C ALA A 152 -9.14 0.56 27.56
N LYS A 153 -9.53 -0.59 27.00
CA LYS A 153 -10.93 -0.94 26.77
C LYS A 153 -11.73 -1.05 28.09
N GLN A 154 -11.18 -1.70 29.13
CA GLN A 154 -11.82 -1.82 30.43
C GLN A 154 -11.90 -0.48 31.16
N ALA A 155 -10.90 0.37 30.99
CA ALA A 155 -10.88 1.71 31.59
C ALA A 155 -11.75 2.73 30.84
N GLY A 156 -12.33 2.38 29.68
CA GLY A 156 -13.09 3.30 28.84
C GLY A 156 -12.26 4.43 28.26
N VAL A 157 -10.92 4.24 28.15
CA VAL A 157 -9.99 5.24 27.67
C VAL A 157 -9.58 4.91 26.24
N ILE A 158 -9.45 5.95 25.40
CA ILE A 158 -8.96 5.80 24.01
C ILE A 158 -7.45 5.60 24.05
N ASP A 159 -7.00 4.47 23.54
CA ASP A 159 -5.58 4.18 23.36
C ASP A 159 -5.13 4.64 21.97
N TYR A 160 -4.55 5.84 21.90
CA TYR A 160 -4.01 6.40 20.65
C TYR A 160 -2.74 5.69 20.16
N SER A 161 -2.15 4.80 20.95
CA SER A 161 -1.04 3.95 20.52
C SER A 161 -1.53 2.67 19.83
N SER A 162 -2.83 2.38 19.89
CA SER A 162 -3.43 1.25 19.20
C SER A 162 -3.39 1.42 17.69
N PRO A 163 -3.07 0.38 16.92
CA PRO A 163 -3.09 0.43 15.46
C PRO A 163 -4.51 0.59 14.87
N ALA A 164 -5.57 0.35 15.66
CA ALA A 164 -6.95 0.54 15.26
C ALA A 164 -7.69 1.47 16.22
N LEU A 165 -8.29 2.54 15.68
CA LEU A 165 -9.05 3.53 16.43
C LEU A 165 -10.53 3.50 15.99
N HIS A 166 -11.45 3.54 16.96
CA HIS A 166 -12.89 3.66 16.73
C HIS A 166 -13.28 5.13 16.82
N LEU A 167 -13.56 5.77 15.67
CA LEU A 167 -13.92 7.19 15.62
C LEU A 167 -15.21 7.52 16.36
N ALA A 168 -16.17 6.58 16.45
CA ALA A 168 -17.40 6.76 17.23
C ALA A 168 -17.15 7.03 18.72
N ASN A 169 -15.96 6.73 19.24
CA ASN A 169 -15.57 6.98 20.62
C ASN A 169 -14.88 8.34 20.81
N LEU A 170 -14.76 9.13 19.75
CA LEU A 170 -14.11 10.45 19.74
C LEU A 170 -15.11 11.62 19.91
N THR A 171 -16.41 11.32 19.95
CA THR A 171 -17.51 12.28 20.17
C THR A 171 -18.11 12.07 21.62
#